data_071b6166dc13991979dd88aa5f7878dd
#
_entry.id   071b6166dc13991979dd88aa5f7878dd
#
_cell.length_a   1.000
_cell.length_b   1.000
_cell.length_c   1.000
_cell.angle_alpha   90.00
_cell.angle_beta   90.00
_cell.angle_gamma   90.00
#
_symmetry.space_group_name_H-M   'P 1'
#
loop_
_entity.id
_entity.type
_entity.pdbx_description
1 polymer ?
#
loop_
_entity_poly.entity_id
_entity_poly.type
_entity_poly.pdbx_seq_one_letter_code
_entity_poly.pdbx_strand_id
1 'polypeptide(L)'
;KMGLESQYLSAMKFDAIIPLIKQGGKADVGVSNFTITDERKQEIDFSDPYMDSNQGVVTKADSAKADEDSLNSAGVKVAVQSGTTGEAWVQENLTEATCVPLDDAIVALTGVQSGLYDAAVADLPVMSYLCTNSYTDCKVAIEIPTGEQYGIVISKDNPGLTAAINEALSALKDDGTIDDLEKKWFGTTL
;
A
#
# COMPACT_ATOMS: atom_id res chain seq x y z
N LYS A 1 13.37 -18.12 7.86
CA LYS A 1 12.70 -19.20 8.61
C LYS A 1 12.49 -20.45 7.76
N MET A 2 12.07 -20.32 6.52
CA MET A 2 11.77 -21.45 5.60
C MET A 2 13.03 -22.16 5.06
N GLY A 3 14.24 -21.61 5.20
CA GLY A 3 15.46 -22.19 4.65
C GLY A 3 15.56 -22.18 3.12
N LEU A 4 14.75 -21.36 2.47
CA LEU A 4 14.71 -21.16 1.02
C LEU A 4 15.57 -19.96 0.62
N GLU A 5 16.11 -20.00 -0.60
CA GLU A 5 16.75 -18.86 -1.24
C GLU A 5 15.70 -18.08 -2.04
N SER A 6 15.65 -16.75 -1.84
CA SER A 6 14.74 -15.89 -2.56
C SER A 6 15.38 -15.31 -3.81
N GLN A 7 14.63 -15.27 -4.91
CA GLN A 7 14.97 -14.56 -6.14
C GLN A 7 13.96 -13.45 -6.37
N TYR A 8 14.45 -12.26 -6.70
CA TYR A 8 13.61 -11.10 -6.93
C TYR A 8 13.44 -10.86 -8.43
N LEU A 9 12.20 -10.66 -8.86
CA LEU A 9 11.92 -10.13 -10.19
C LEU A 9 12.16 -8.60 -10.21
N SER A 10 12.40 -8.08 -11.41
CA SER A 10 12.48 -6.62 -11.60
C SER A 10 11.18 -5.94 -11.17
N ALA A 11 11.29 -4.68 -10.73
CA ALA A 11 10.14 -3.86 -10.37
C ALA A 11 9.12 -3.83 -11.52
N MET A 12 7.84 -3.89 -11.18
CA MET A 12 6.73 -3.88 -12.10
C MET A 12 5.58 -3.06 -11.52
N LYS A 13 4.57 -2.77 -12.35
CA LYS A 13 3.35 -2.09 -11.89
C LYS A 13 2.63 -2.93 -10.85
N PHE A 14 2.09 -2.27 -9.83
CA PHE A 14 1.40 -2.93 -8.72
C PHE A 14 0.22 -3.79 -9.19
N ASP A 15 -0.60 -3.26 -10.07
CA ASP A 15 -1.78 -3.93 -10.66
C ASP A 15 -1.42 -5.16 -11.52
N ALA A 16 -0.18 -5.29 -11.96
CA ALA A 16 0.30 -6.44 -12.72
C ALA A 16 0.74 -7.64 -11.86
N ILE A 17 0.94 -7.46 -10.54
CA ILE A 17 1.51 -8.50 -9.67
C ILE A 17 0.53 -9.66 -9.46
N ILE A 18 -0.72 -9.38 -9.06
CA ILE A 18 -1.73 -10.45 -8.84
C ILE A 18 -1.96 -11.27 -10.12
N PRO A 19 -2.17 -10.67 -11.30
CA PRO A 19 -2.25 -11.42 -12.55
C PRO A 19 -1.03 -12.30 -12.83
N LEU A 20 0.18 -11.82 -12.53
CA LEU A 20 1.42 -12.58 -12.71
C LEU A 20 1.47 -13.81 -11.81
N ILE A 21 1.17 -13.67 -10.52
CA ILE A 21 1.13 -14.77 -9.56
C ILE A 21 0.04 -15.79 -9.94
N LYS A 22 -1.14 -15.30 -10.32
CA LYS A 22 -2.25 -16.14 -10.78
C LYS A 22 -1.91 -16.96 -12.04
N GLN A 23 -1.15 -16.37 -12.96
CA GLN A 23 -0.70 -17.07 -14.18
C GLN A 23 0.28 -18.22 -13.85
N GLY A 24 1.05 -18.08 -12.79
CA GLY A 24 2.07 -19.05 -12.37
C GLY A 24 3.32 -19.08 -13.24
N GLY A 25 4.34 -19.81 -12.78
CA GLY A 25 5.55 -20.13 -13.53
C GLY A 25 6.62 -19.02 -13.61
N LYS A 26 6.33 -17.79 -13.17
CA LYS A 26 7.30 -16.69 -13.15
C LYS A 26 7.65 -16.22 -11.75
N ALA A 27 6.68 -16.19 -10.87
CA ALA A 27 6.87 -15.89 -9.45
C ALA A 27 5.91 -16.73 -8.62
N ASP A 28 6.34 -17.07 -7.42
CA ASP A 28 5.59 -17.90 -6.47
C ASP A 28 4.78 -17.04 -5.50
N VAL A 29 5.29 -15.85 -5.17
CA VAL A 29 4.70 -14.92 -4.20
C VAL A 29 4.82 -13.47 -4.66
N GLY A 30 3.90 -12.63 -4.19
CA GLY A 30 3.97 -11.17 -4.29
C GLY A 30 3.97 -10.54 -2.89
N VAL A 31 4.98 -9.71 -2.62
CA VAL A 31 5.13 -8.99 -1.35
C VAL A 31 5.29 -7.51 -1.67
N SER A 32 4.21 -6.73 -1.51
CA SER A 32 4.21 -5.30 -1.83
C SER A 32 3.03 -4.60 -1.16
N ASN A 33 2.89 -4.72 0.15
CA ASN A 33 1.82 -4.10 0.93
C ASN A 33 0.42 -4.38 0.37
N PHE A 34 0.17 -5.64 -0.01
CA PHE A 34 -1.15 -6.02 -0.52
C PHE A 34 -2.16 -6.06 0.60
N THR A 35 -3.08 -5.11 0.61
CA THR A 35 -4.26 -5.15 1.48
C THR A 35 -5.09 -6.38 1.18
N ILE A 36 -5.37 -7.14 2.22
CA ILE A 36 -6.26 -8.31 2.17
C ILE A 36 -7.68 -7.80 2.00
N THR A 37 -8.27 -8.00 0.81
CA THR A 37 -9.67 -7.65 0.53
C THR A 37 -10.45 -8.86 0.05
N ASP A 38 -11.77 -8.86 0.26
CA ASP A 38 -12.63 -9.96 -0.20
C ASP A 38 -12.67 -10.06 -1.73
N GLU A 39 -12.53 -8.93 -2.42
CA GLU A 39 -12.43 -8.91 -3.88
C GLU A 39 -11.16 -9.63 -4.34
N ARG A 40 -10.00 -9.27 -3.79
CA ARG A 40 -8.71 -9.90 -4.14
C ARG A 40 -8.69 -11.38 -3.76
N LYS A 41 -9.31 -11.77 -2.64
CA LYS A 41 -9.46 -13.18 -2.24
C LYS A 41 -10.25 -14.03 -3.24
N GLN A 42 -11.08 -13.44 -4.09
CA GLN A 42 -11.74 -14.19 -5.15
C GLN A 42 -10.75 -14.68 -6.20
N GLU A 43 -9.65 -13.95 -6.42
CA GLU A 43 -8.69 -14.22 -7.47
C GLU A 43 -7.40 -14.89 -7.00
N ILE A 44 -6.93 -14.55 -5.81
CA ILE A 44 -5.63 -14.94 -5.27
C ILE A 44 -5.79 -15.43 -3.83
N ASP A 45 -4.84 -16.20 -3.34
CA ASP A 45 -4.72 -16.55 -1.93
C ASP A 45 -3.82 -15.57 -1.19
N PHE A 46 -4.02 -15.44 0.12
CA PHE A 46 -3.25 -14.57 1.00
C PHE A 46 -2.64 -15.36 2.16
N SER A 47 -1.47 -14.96 2.59
CA SER A 47 -0.98 -15.33 3.90
C SER A 47 -1.85 -14.76 5.02
N ASP A 48 -1.61 -15.21 6.24
CA ASP A 48 -2.05 -14.48 7.44
C ASP A 48 -1.51 -13.05 7.40
N PRO A 49 -2.24 -12.06 7.97
CA PRO A 49 -1.80 -10.68 7.98
C PRO A 49 -0.47 -10.52 8.73
N TYR A 50 0.44 -9.71 8.19
CA TYR A 50 1.74 -9.47 8.82
C TYR A 50 1.91 -8.04 9.36
N MET A 51 1.06 -7.10 8.94
CA MET A 51 1.09 -5.70 9.39
C MET A 51 -0.27 -5.05 9.22
N ASP A 52 -0.66 -4.18 10.14
CA ASP A 52 -1.86 -3.35 10.03
C ASP A 52 -1.55 -2.05 9.27
N SER A 53 -2.56 -1.46 8.66
CA SER A 53 -2.45 -0.20 7.92
C SER A 53 -3.75 0.58 7.92
N ASN A 54 -3.61 1.87 7.61
CA ASN A 54 -4.68 2.77 7.23
C ASN A 54 -4.31 3.45 5.90
N GLN A 55 -5.21 4.25 5.33
CA GLN A 55 -4.90 5.13 4.22
C GLN A 55 -4.49 6.52 4.73
N GLY A 56 -3.61 7.20 4.00
CA GLY A 56 -3.18 8.56 4.29
C GLY A 56 -3.36 9.48 3.10
N VAL A 57 -3.92 10.66 3.33
CA VAL A 57 -3.97 11.73 2.33
C VAL A 57 -2.80 12.68 2.57
N VAL A 58 -1.94 12.83 1.59
CA VAL A 58 -0.80 13.74 1.63
C VAL A 58 -1.07 14.96 0.76
N THR A 59 -0.76 16.12 1.32
CA THR A 59 -0.80 17.42 0.64
C THR A 59 0.52 18.15 0.83
N LYS A 60 0.73 19.26 0.14
CA LYS A 60 1.79 20.20 0.52
C LYS A 60 1.57 20.71 1.95
N ALA A 61 2.65 20.95 2.68
CA ALA A 61 2.58 21.37 4.09
C ALA A 61 1.83 22.69 4.29
N ASP A 62 1.88 23.60 3.30
CA ASP A 62 1.22 24.89 3.27
C ASP A 62 -0.16 24.85 2.56
N SER A 63 -0.64 23.68 2.13
CA SER A 63 -1.93 23.56 1.47
C SER A 63 -3.07 23.97 2.39
N ALA A 64 -4.01 24.74 1.84
CA ALA A 64 -5.30 25.06 2.47
C ALA A 64 -6.31 23.91 2.36
N LYS A 65 -6.07 22.92 1.48
CA LYS A 65 -6.90 21.72 1.29
C LYS A 65 -6.38 20.61 2.21
N ALA A 66 -6.91 20.57 3.42
CA ALA A 66 -6.41 19.67 4.48
C ALA A 66 -7.51 18.80 5.12
N ASP A 67 -8.69 18.76 4.53
CA ASP A 67 -9.83 17.94 4.93
C ASP A 67 -10.57 17.40 3.70
N GLU A 68 -11.43 16.41 3.90
CA GLU A 68 -12.16 15.73 2.83
C GLU A 68 -13.07 16.69 2.04
N ASP A 69 -13.75 17.62 2.74
CA ASP A 69 -14.67 18.57 2.10
C ASP A 69 -13.92 19.50 1.12
N SER A 70 -12.74 19.99 1.51
CA SER A 70 -11.92 20.85 0.66
C SER A 70 -11.28 20.09 -0.51
N LEU A 71 -11.02 18.80 -0.34
CA LEU A 71 -10.48 17.93 -1.39
C LEU A 71 -11.59 17.44 -2.33
N ASN A 72 -12.82 17.24 -1.86
CA ASN A 72 -13.93 16.78 -2.68
C ASN A 72 -14.58 17.97 -3.43
N SER A 73 -13.83 18.58 -4.33
CA SER A 73 -14.27 19.78 -5.05
C SER A 73 -13.85 19.73 -6.53
N ALA A 74 -14.68 20.32 -7.38
CA ALA A 74 -14.38 20.40 -8.82
C ALA A 74 -13.04 21.12 -9.08
N GLY A 75 -12.21 20.52 -9.92
CA GLY A 75 -10.88 21.03 -10.28
C GLY A 75 -9.76 20.58 -9.35
N VAL A 76 -10.06 19.95 -8.20
CA VAL A 76 -9.06 19.28 -7.36
C VAL A 76 -8.61 17.98 -8.03
N LYS A 77 -7.30 17.73 -8.02
CA LYS A 77 -6.68 16.53 -8.58
C LYS A 77 -6.03 15.72 -7.46
N VAL A 78 -6.52 14.51 -7.27
CA VAL A 78 -6.00 13.57 -6.27
C VAL A 78 -5.31 12.42 -6.97
N ALA A 79 -4.00 12.31 -6.77
CA ALA A 79 -3.17 11.27 -7.38
C ALA A 79 -3.18 10.01 -6.52
N VAL A 80 -3.23 8.86 -7.18
CA VAL A 80 -3.26 7.53 -6.54
C VAL A 80 -2.40 6.55 -7.34
N GLN A 81 -2.00 5.45 -6.73
CA GLN A 81 -1.44 4.34 -7.50
C GLN A 81 -2.56 3.43 -8.00
N SER A 82 -2.48 3.05 -9.29
CA SER A 82 -3.50 2.20 -9.93
C SER A 82 -3.63 0.82 -9.25
N GLY A 83 -4.88 0.36 -9.08
CA GLY A 83 -5.22 -0.95 -8.52
C GLY A 83 -5.08 -1.03 -7.00
N THR A 84 -4.92 0.10 -6.29
CA THR A 84 -4.83 0.15 -4.83
C THR A 84 -6.18 0.40 -4.17
N THR A 85 -6.25 0.11 -2.87
CA THR A 85 -7.40 0.48 -2.02
C THR A 85 -7.52 1.99 -1.86
N GLY A 86 -6.40 2.73 -1.93
CA GLY A 86 -6.39 4.18 -1.96
C GLY A 86 -7.06 4.76 -3.21
N GLU A 87 -6.87 4.15 -4.39
CA GLU A 87 -7.61 4.54 -5.60
C GLU A 87 -9.11 4.33 -5.42
N ALA A 88 -9.51 3.15 -4.93
CA ALA A 88 -10.92 2.84 -4.70
C ALA A 88 -11.55 3.83 -3.70
N TRP A 89 -10.84 4.15 -2.61
CA TRP A 89 -11.31 5.11 -1.63
C TRP A 89 -11.54 6.50 -2.24
N VAL A 90 -10.60 7.01 -3.05
CA VAL A 90 -10.75 8.32 -3.71
C VAL A 90 -11.95 8.33 -4.65
N GLN A 91 -12.13 7.27 -5.45
CA GLN A 91 -13.26 7.16 -6.38
C GLN A 91 -14.61 7.12 -5.67
N GLU A 92 -14.66 6.53 -4.48
CA GLU A 92 -15.89 6.37 -3.70
C GLU A 92 -16.21 7.62 -2.86
N ASN A 93 -15.20 8.28 -2.29
CA ASN A 93 -15.40 9.33 -1.28
C ASN A 93 -15.15 10.75 -1.81
N LEU A 94 -14.30 10.94 -2.83
CA LEU A 94 -13.97 12.23 -3.42
C LEU A 94 -14.55 12.36 -4.84
N THR A 95 -15.86 12.19 -4.95
CA THR A 95 -16.57 12.05 -6.24
C THR A 95 -16.57 13.31 -7.10
N GLU A 96 -16.38 14.49 -6.51
CA GLU A 96 -16.28 15.78 -7.23
C GLU A 96 -14.84 16.08 -7.67
N ALA A 97 -13.85 15.47 -7.03
CA ALA A 97 -12.45 15.60 -7.41
C ALA A 97 -12.10 14.74 -8.62
N THR A 98 -11.00 15.08 -9.28
CA THR A 98 -10.45 14.24 -10.35
C THR A 98 -9.48 13.24 -9.74
N CYS A 99 -9.83 11.96 -9.70
CA CYS A 99 -8.91 10.87 -9.39
C CYS A 99 -7.92 10.71 -10.55
N VAL A 100 -6.61 10.69 -10.24
CA VAL A 100 -5.53 10.56 -11.23
C VAL A 100 -4.72 9.30 -10.91
N PRO A 101 -5.07 8.14 -11.52
CA PRO A 101 -4.32 6.90 -11.34
C PRO A 101 -2.95 6.97 -12.04
N LEU A 102 -1.92 6.52 -11.33
CA LEU A 102 -0.53 6.50 -11.76
C LEU A 102 0.08 5.11 -11.53
N ASP A 103 1.20 4.85 -12.17
CA ASP A 103 1.89 3.55 -12.04
C ASP A 103 2.58 3.37 -10.67
N ASP A 104 2.86 4.47 -9.95
CA ASP A 104 3.68 4.44 -8.73
C ASP A 104 3.26 5.54 -7.74
N ALA A 105 3.21 5.20 -6.44
CA ALA A 105 2.85 6.13 -5.36
C ALA A 105 3.90 7.24 -5.16
N ILE A 106 5.18 6.97 -5.45
CA ILE A 106 6.26 7.97 -5.37
C ILE A 106 6.06 9.03 -6.46
N VAL A 107 5.61 8.62 -7.65
CA VAL A 107 5.27 9.56 -8.74
C VAL A 107 4.08 10.45 -8.33
N ALA A 108 3.07 9.88 -7.66
CA ALA A 108 1.95 10.64 -7.12
C ALA A 108 2.43 11.71 -6.12
N LEU A 109 3.26 11.32 -5.16
CA LEU A 109 3.79 12.24 -4.14
C LEU A 109 4.72 13.30 -4.73
N THR A 110 5.56 12.95 -5.71
CA THR A 110 6.39 13.92 -6.47
C THR A 110 5.51 14.95 -7.20
N GLY A 111 4.38 14.51 -7.73
CA GLY A 111 3.39 15.40 -8.34
C GLY A 111 2.75 16.36 -7.35
N VAL A 112 2.47 15.93 -6.12
CA VAL A 112 2.01 16.82 -5.04
C VAL A 112 3.09 17.83 -4.66
N GLN A 113 4.33 17.38 -4.47
CA GLN A 113 5.45 18.25 -4.14
C GLN A 113 5.65 19.35 -5.18
N SER A 114 5.56 19.02 -6.46
CA SER A 114 5.70 19.97 -7.56
C SER A 114 4.46 20.86 -7.81
N GLY A 115 3.34 20.56 -7.15
CA GLY A 115 2.07 21.29 -7.34
C GLY A 115 1.28 20.87 -8.58
N LEU A 116 1.61 19.72 -9.19
CA LEU A 116 0.86 19.13 -10.31
C LEU A 116 -0.47 18.54 -9.83
N TYR A 117 -0.49 18.00 -8.62
CA TYR A 117 -1.65 17.45 -7.94
C TYR A 117 -1.86 18.16 -6.61
N ASP A 118 -3.12 18.25 -6.16
CA ASP A 118 -3.49 18.87 -4.89
C ASP A 118 -3.22 17.94 -3.70
N ALA A 119 -3.43 16.64 -3.91
CA ALA A 119 -3.20 15.59 -2.92
C ALA A 119 -2.76 14.27 -3.56
N ALA A 120 -2.21 13.38 -2.74
CA ALA A 120 -2.01 11.98 -3.06
C ALA A 120 -2.59 11.10 -1.95
N VAL A 121 -3.17 9.94 -2.31
CA VAL A 121 -3.67 8.95 -1.35
C VAL A 121 -2.94 7.63 -1.55
N ALA A 122 -2.39 7.11 -0.48
CA ALA A 122 -1.80 5.78 -0.39
C ALA A 122 -1.67 5.37 1.08
N ASP A 123 -1.11 4.19 1.32
CA ASP A 123 -0.96 3.58 2.63
C ASP A 123 -0.23 4.50 3.61
N LEU A 124 -0.85 4.75 4.76
CA LEU A 124 -0.39 5.70 5.78
C LEU A 124 1.06 5.46 6.24
N PRO A 125 1.52 4.22 6.53
CA PRO A 125 2.90 4.00 6.95
C PRO A 125 3.92 4.45 5.90
N VAL A 126 3.64 4.17 4.62
CA VAL A 126 4.49 4.57 3.49
C VAL A 126 4.52 6.08 3.35
N MET A 127 3.36 6.73 3.36
CA MET A 127 3.25 8.19 3.22
C MET A 127 3.91 8.92 4.39
N SER A 128 3.71 8.45 5.62
CA SER A 128 4.35 9.01 6.82
C SER A 128 5.88 8.91 6.73
N TYR A 129 6.40 7.75 6.34
CA TYR A 129 7.84 7.55 6.13
C TYR A 129 8.40 8.51 5.06
N LEU A 130 7.74 8.61 3.92
CA LEU A 130 8.18 9.46 2.81
C LEU A 130 8.14 10.95 3.17
N CYS A 131 7.07 11.42 3.80
CA CYS A 131 6.96 12.82 4.24
C CYS A 131 8.02 13.17 5.29
N THR A 132 8.38 12.23 6.17
CA THR A 132 9.40 12.47 7.19
C THR A 132 10.82 12.49 6.63
N ASN A 133 11.13 11.63 5.64
CA ASN A 133 12.51 11.38 5.23
C ASN A 133 12.89 11.99 3.87
N SER A 134 11.93 12.23 2.97
CA SER A 134 12.23 12.61 1.59
C SER A 134 11.40 13.78 1.06
N TYR A 135 10.15 13.90 1.48
CA TYR A 135 9.19 14.92 1.00
C TYR A 135 8.78 15.84 2.15
N THR A 136 9.77 16.47 2.79
CA THR A 136 9.60 17.26 4.02
C THR A 136 8.78 18.55 3.84
N ASP A 137 8.49 18.94 2.62
CA ASP A 137 7.56 20.01 2.24
C ASP A 137 6.12 19.51 1.99
N CYS A 138 5.89 18.20 2.17
CA CYS A 138 4.59 17.56 2.21
C CYS A 138 4.25 17.08 3.63
N LYS A 139 2.98 16.83 3.89
CA LYS A 139 2.49 16.28 5.16
C LYS A 139 1.34 15.33 4.93
N VAL A 140 1.20 14.35 5.80
CA VAL A 140 -0.07 13.63 5.96
C VAL A 140 -1.08 14.62 6.55
N ALA A 141 -2.07 15.01 5.75
CA ALA A 141 -3.12 15.94 6.15
C ALA A 141 -4.30 15.23 6.79
N ILE A 142 -4.62 14.01 6.31
CA ILE A 142 -5.73 13.20 6.80
C ILE A 142 -5.24 11.75 6.95
N GLU A 143 -5.53 11.16 8.08
CA GLU A 143 -5.46 9.73 8.31
C GLU A 143 -6.86 9.15 8.16
N ILE A 144 -7.02 8.15 7.30
CA ILE A 144 -8.29 7.48 7.04
C ILE A 144 -8.24 6.11 7.71
N PRO A 145 -9.02 5.89 8.79
CA PRO A 145 -8.98 4.65 9.56
C PRO A 145 -9.71 3.51 8.82
N THR A 146 -9.06 2.97 7.80
CA THR A 146 -9.60 1.86 6.99
C THR A 146 -9.49 0.50 7.69
N GLY A 147 -8.58 0.36 8.65
CA GLY A 147 -8.34 -0.91 9.33
C GLY A 147 -7.81 -2.00 8.39
N GLU A 148 -7.03 -1.62 7.40
CA GLU A 148 -6.44 -2.52 6.42
C GLU A 148 -5.38 -3.41 7.04
N GLN A 149 -5.21 -4.60 6.49
CA GLN A 149 -4.15 -5.54 6.85
C GLN A 149 -3.41 -6.00 5.60
N TYR A 150 -2.09 -6.08 5.69
CA TYR A 150 -1.27 -6.59 4.59
C TYR A 150 -1.04 -8.08 4.67
N GLY A 151 -1.15 -8.75 3.52
CA GLY A 151 -0.79 -10.14 3.33
C GLY A 151 0.14 -10.34 2.15
N ILE A 152 0.84 -11.48 2.16
CA ILE A 152 1.61 -11.97 1.02
C ILE A 152 0.64 -12.63 0.06
N VAL A 153 0.68 -12.28 -1.23
CA VAL A 153 -0.18 -12.92 -2.25
C VAL A 153 0.48 -14.17 -2.81
N ILE A 154 -0.29 -15.25 -2.90
CA ILE A 154 0.14 -16.57 -3.34
C ILE A 154 -0.93 -17.14 -4.30
N SER A 155 -0.52 -17.95 -5.30
CA SER A 155 -1.49 -18.63 -6.16
C SER A 155 -2.37 -19.58 -5.36
N LYS A 156 -3.68 -19.59 -5.63
CA LYS A 156 -4.63 -20.57 -5.05
C LYS A 156 -4.28 -22.01 -5.40
N ASP A 157 -3.51 -22.23 -6.45
CA ASP A 157 -3.04 -23.55 -6.85
C ASP A 157 -1.90 -24.09 -5.95
N ASN A 158 -1.39 -23.26 -5.02
CA ASN A 158 -0.29 -23.63 -4.14
C ASN A 158 -0.61 -23.45 -2.64
N PRO A 159 -1.63 -24.14 -2.11
CA PRO A 159 -2.02 -24.00 -0.70
C PRO A 159 -0.94 -24.50 0.27
N GLY A 160 -0.04 -25.37 -0.19
CA GLY A 160 1.11 -25.81 0.62
C GLY A 160 2.11 -24.68 0.88
N LEU A 161 2.31 -23.80 -0.09
CA LEU A 161 3.17 -22.63 0.08
C LEU A 161 2.52 -21.60 1.03
N THR A 162 1.21 -21.38 0.92
CA THR A 162 0.47 -20.53 1.86
C THR A 162 0.65 -21.01 3.30
N ALA A 163 0.47 -22.32 3.55
CA ALA A 163 0.64 -22.89 4.89
C ALA A 163 2.07 -22.72 5.43
N ALA A 164 3.09 -22.96 4.58
CA ALA A 164 4.49 -22.80 4.98
C ALA A 164 4.88 -21.34 5.26
N ILE A 165 4.30 -20.40 4.50
CA ILE A 165 4.48 -18.94 4.74
C ILE A 165 3.83 -18.55 6.05
N ASN A 166 2.62 -19.02 6.35
CA ASN A 166 1.93 -18.72 7.61
C ASN A 166 2.69 -19.26 8.83
N GLU A 167 3.24 -20.47 8.75
CA GLU A 167 4.12 -20.99 9.80
C GLU A 167 5.35 -20.10 10.00
N ALA A 168 5.98 -19.66 8.92
CA ALA A 168 7.14 -18.76 8.99
C ALA A 168 6.78 -17.38 9.56
N LEU A 169 5.63 -16.81 9.18
CA LEU A 169 5.13 -15.54 9.71
C LEU A 169 4.81 -15.65 11.20
N SER A 170 4.16 -16.73 11.65
CA SER A 170 3.93 -16.99 13.08
C SER A 170 5.25 -16.99 13.84
N ALA A 171 6.26 -17.74 13.37
CA ALA A 171 7.57 -17.77 14.02
C ALA A 171 8.31 -16.43 14.02
N LEU A 172 8.06 -15.54 13.03
CA LEU A 172 8.64 -14.20 12.97
C LEU A 172 7.92 -13.22 13.92
N LYS A 173 6.62 -13.41 14.14
CA LYS A 173 5.85 -12.67 15.17
C LYS A 173 6.27 -13.11 16.56
N ASP A 174 6.33 -14.41 16.81
CA ASP A 174 6.65 -14.99 18.13
C ASP A 174 8.05 -14.59 18.62
N ASP A 175 9.03 -14.45 17.73
CA ASP A 175 10.39 -14.03 18.10
C ASP A 175 10.63 -12.52 18.03
N GLY A 176 9.59 -11.71 17.75
CA GLY A 176 9.63 -10.25 17.72
C GLY A 176 10.27 -9.64 16.47
N THR A 177 10.59 -10.45 15.46
CA THR A 177 11.25 -9.94 14.23
C THR A 177 10.36 -8.95 13.48
N ILE A 178 9.04 -9.17 13.42
CA ILE A 178 8.09 -8.24 12.76
C ILE A 178 8.11 -6.90 13.50
N ASP A 179 7.93 -6.89 14.80
CA ASP A 179 7.96 -5.68 15.65
C ASP A 179 9.27 -4.89 15.49
N ASP A 180 10.40 -5.59 15.43
CA ASP A 180 11.71 -4.95 15.24
C ASP A 180 11.85 -4.32 13.85
N LEU A 181 11.27 -4.92 12.82
CA LEU A 181 11.22 -4.35 11.48
C LEU A 181 10.31 -3.13 11.42
N GLU A 182 9.13 -3.16 12.03
CA GLU A 182 8.23 -2.01 12.13
C GLU A 182 8.90 -0.84 12.86
N LYS A 183 9.49 -1.06 14.03
CA LYS A 183 10.27 -0.05 14.76
C LYS A 183 11.42 0.52 13.93
N LYS A 184 12.12 -0.34 13.19
CA LYS A 184 13.25 0.09 12.36
C LYS A 184 12.81 1.02 11.23
N TRP A 185 11.69 0.73 10.57
CA TRP A 185 11.27 1.46 9.37
C TRP A 185 10.28 2.58 9.66
N PHE A 186 9.41 2.40 10.65
CA PHE A 186 8.34 3.34 10.98
C PHE A 186 8.51 4.02 12.35
N GLY A 187 9.51 3.62 13.14
CA GLY A 187 9.80 4.19 14.46
C GLY A 187 8.91 3.67 15.58
N THR A 188 7.91 2.87 15.27
CA THR A 188 6.96 2.26 16.22
C THR A 188 6.45 0.94 15.67
N THR A 189 5.81 0.14 16.51
CA THR A 189 4.96 -0.98 16.06
C THR A 189 3.62 -0.43 15.60
N LEU A 190 3.04 -1.04 14.55
CA LEU A 190 1.79 -0.64 13.90
C LEU A 190 0.64 -1.58 14.28
#